data_05fb2aceb5833a1131aee8b617f424af
#
_entry.id   05fb2aceb5833a1131aee8b617f424af
#
_cell.length_a   1.000
_cell.length_b   1.000
_cell.length_c   1.000
_cell.angle_alpha   90.00
_cell.angle_beta   90.00
_cell.angle_gamma   90.00
#
_symmetry.space_group_name_H-M   'P 1'
#
loop_
_entity.id
_entity.type
_entity.pdbx_description
1 polymer ?
#
loop_
_entity_poly.entity_id
_entity_poly.type
_entity_poly.pdbx_seq_one_letter_code
_entity_poly.pdbx_strand_id
1 'polypeptide(L)'
;MRWLALFAASLGLSFAAGVSRAQSVSLAGGLQMPADAVKEWKVPWDKTVPRDPFVDQQGRVWFVGQMGNYVASLDPARGEFKRYEIDPGTYPHDLVVDRNNGVWFTGNRNGRIVHLDPATGKLKTFMIPDSTVRDPHTMIFDARGDAWFTAQNAGVVGKLTVSDGSIRLWHLPKGARPYGIVLDAKGRPYFDEFGTNKIGTIDPATGALKEFTLPNERTRPRRIAMTSDGVIWYGDYTRGYLGRLEPATGKIEEFAMPSGAASLPYAMATDDQDRIWVAETGIQPNALVAFDAKSRRWVASVPVGERAPNTVRHMVFDRKTRQLWFGSDQNAIGSAKVPGPPVVP
;
A
#
# COMPACT_ATOMS: atom_id res chain seq x y z
N MET A 1 -54.42 -60.93 12.70
CA MET A 1 -54.08 -59.58 12.25
C MET A 1 -53.11 -59.00 13.22
N ARG A 2 -51.79 -58.96 12.85
CA ARG A 2 -50.69 -58.42 13.69
C ARG A 2 -50.21 -57.13 13.03
N TRP A 3 -50.26 -56.04 13.77
CA TRP A 3 -49.68 -54.75 13.39
C TRP A 3 -48.20 -54.76 13.78
N LEU A 4 -47.30 -54.57 12.81
CA LEU A 4 -45.88 -54.25 13.05
C LEU A 4 -45.74 -52.73 13.11
N ALA A 5 -45.24 -52.24 14.25
CA ALA A 5 -44.79 -50.86 14.43
C ALA A 5 -43.32 -50.74 13.97
N LEU A 6 -43.04 -49.90 12.98
CA LEU A 6 -41.69 -49.51 12.60
C LEU A 6 -41.24 -48.35 13.47
N PHE A 7 -40.18 -48.57 14.24
CA PHE A 7 -39.43 -47.47 14.89
C PHE A 7 -38.43 -46.90 13.90
N ALA A 8 -38.58 -45.62 13.55
CA ALA A 8 -37.59 -44.87 12.82
C ALA A 8 -36.65 -44.21 13.83
N ALA A 9 -35.38 -44.67 13.86
CA ALA A 9 -34.31 -44.05 14.63
C ALA A 9 -33.73 -42.89 13.80
N SER A 10 -33.96 -41.67 14.25
CA SER A 10 -33.34 -40.45 13.73
C SER A 10 -31.92 -40.30 14.31
N LEU A 11 -30.88 -40.58 13.51
CA LEU A 11 -29.53 -40.17 13.84
C LEU A 11 -29.40 -38.67 13.69
N GLY A 12 -29.33 -37.98 14.80
CA GLY A 12 -28.92 -36.57 14.86
C GLY A 12 -27.42 -36.45 14.65
N LEU A 13 -27.00 -36.02 13.46
CA LEU A 13 -25.63 -35.55 13.22
C LEU A 13 -25.48 -34.16 13.87
N SER A 14 -24.84 -34.12 15.05
CA SER A 14 -24.33 -32.87 15.63
C SER A 14 -23.12 -32.41 14.85
N PHE A 15 -23.28 -31.41 13.99
CA PHE A 15 -22.17 -30.64 13.46
C PHE A 15 -21.59 -29.79 14.59
N ALA A 16 -20.50 -30.23 15.20
CA ALA A 16 -19.67 -29.38 16.03
C ALA A 16 -19.01 -28.36 15.10
N ALA A 17 -19.51 -27.10 15.15
CA ALA A 17 -18.83 -25.99 14.54
C ALA A 17 -17.47 -25.83 15.22
N GLY A 18 -16.43 -26.31 14.58
CA GLY A 18 -15.05 -26.11 15.00
C GLY A 18 -14.74 -24.62 14.92
N VAL A 19 -14.76 -23.95 16.08
CA VAL A 19 -14.21 -22.60 16.22
C VAL A 19 -12.71 -22.71 15.95
N SER A 20 -12.29 -22.35 14.74
CA SER A 20 -10.88 -22.20 14.40
C SER A 20 -10.29 -21.16 15.35
N ARG A 21 -9.54 -21.60 16.35
CA ARG A 21 -8.72 -20.71 17.18
C ARG A 21 -7.76 -20.01 16.23
N ALA A 22 -7.88 -18.68 16.12
CA ALA A 22 -6.87 -17.87 15.47
C ALA A 22 -5.52 -18.21 16.13
N GLN A 23 -4.61 -18.79 15.34
CA GLN A 23 -3.23 -18.96 15.77
C GLN A 23 -2.67 -17.57 15.98
N SER A 24 -2.42 -17.20 17.25
CA SER A 24 -1.61 -16.05 17.57
C SER A 24 -0.22 -16.33 16.97
N VAL A 25 0.17 -15.56 15.96
CA VAL A 25 1.53 -15.62 15.41
C VAL A 25 2.46 -15.16 16.52
N SER A 26 3.09 -16.10 17.22
CA SER A 26 4.13 -15.79 18.18
C SER A 26 5.36 -15.37 17.37
N LEU A 27 5.59 -14.07 17.30
CA LEU A 27 6.87 -13.53 16.82
C LEU A 27 7.92 -13.97 17.84
N ALA A 28 8.83 -14.85 17.45
CA ALA A 28 9.92 -15.26 18.31
C ALA A 28 10.78 -14.02 18.66
N GLY A 29 10.54 -13.42 19.83
CA GLY A 29 11.26 -12.26 20.33
C GLY A 29 10.79 -10.89 19.82
N GLY A 30 9.69 -10.80 19.07
CA GLY A 30 9.14 -9.52 18.60
C GLY A 30 8.17 -8.88 19.61
N LEU A 31 8.18 -7.54 19.70
CA LEU A 31 7.26 -6.79 20.53
C LEU A 31 5.86 -6.81 19.91
N GLN A 32 4.90 -7.47 20.57
CA GLN A 32 3.51 -7.28 20.24
C GLN A 32 3.08 -5.91 20.73
N MET A 33 2.66 -5.05 19.81
CA MET A 33 2.19 -3.74 20.16
C MET A 33 0.82 -3.83 20.86
N PRO A 34 0.54 -2.97 21.85
CA PRO A 34 -0.76 -2.95 22.51
C PRO A 34 -1.86 -2.55 21.50
N ALA A 35 -3.08 -3.06 21.71
CA ALA A 35 -4.20 -2.81 20.79
C ALA A 35 -4.57 -1.32 20.69
N ASP A 36 -4.36 -0.52 21.72
CA ASP A 36 -4.55 0.93 21.76
C ASP A 36 -3.49 1.71 20.96
N ALA A 37 -2.46 1.03 20.42
CA ALA A 37 -1.55 1.63 19.47
C ALA A 37 -2.24 1.93 18.13
N VAL A 38 -3.39 1.30 17.84
CA VAL A 38 -4.16 1.49 16.60
C VAL A 38 -5.40 2.32 16.89
N LYS A 39 -5.68 3.29 16.01
CA LYS A 39 -6.90 4.06 16.00
C LYS A 39 -7.48 4.06 14.60
N GLU A 40 -8.79 3.86 14.49
CA GLU A 40 -9.50 3.87 13.22
C GLU A 40 -10.67 4.85 13.25
N TRP A 41 -10.90 5.55 12.13
CA TRP A 41 -12.01 6.45 11.91
C TRP A 41 -12.87 5.90 10.77
N LYS A 42 -14.12 5.58 11.06
CA LYS A 42 -15.07 5.17 10.01
C LYS A 42 -15.35 6.35 9.08
N VAL A 43 -15.18 6.11 7.79
CA VAL A 43 -15.52 7.11 6.77
C VAL A 43 -17.04 7.25 6.71
N PRO A 44 -17.58 8.50 6.76
CA PRO A 44 -19.02 8.72 6.90
C PRO A 44 -19.83 8.47 5.62
N TRP A 45 -19.19 8.01 4.56
CA TRP A 45 -19.81 7.64 3.29
C TRP A 45 -19.66 6.13 3.05
N ASP A 46 -20.75 5.46 2.66
CA ASP A 46 -20.76 3.99 2.57
C ASP A 46 -20.01 3.46 1.35
N LYS A 47 -19.38 2.29 1.52
CA LYS A 47 -18.79 1.44 0.47
C LYS A 47 -17.85 2.16 -0.48
N THR A 48 -17.07 3.09 0.03
CA THR A 48 -16.24 3.97 -0.80
C THR A 48 -14.82 3.45 -1.04
N VAL A 49 -14.38 2.41 -0.33
CA VAL A 49 -13.01 1.86 -0.40
C VAL A 49 -11.99 2.98 -0.23
N PRO A 50 -11.89 3.57 0.98
CA PRO A 50 -10.89 4.60 1.28
C PRO A 50 -9.50 3.99 1.23
N ARG A 51 -8.56 4.68 0.54
CA ARG A 51 -7.23 4.13 0.32
C ARG A 51 -6.19 5.20 0.08
N ASP A 52 -4.95 4.76 0.06
CA ASP A 52 -3.74 5.48 -0.28
C ASP A 52 -3.66 6.85 0.46
N PRO A 53 -3.63 6.82 1.83
CA PRO A 53 -3.59 8.04 2.62
C PRO A 53 -2.25 8.75 2.52
N PHE A 54 -2.28 10.07 2.68
CA PHE A 54 -1.09 10.92 2.80
C PHE A 54 -1.32 12.00 3.84
N VAL A 55 -0.29 12.37 4.62
CA VAL A 55 -0.38 13.38 5.68
C VAL A 55 0.18 14.70 5.18
N ASP A 56 -0.60 15.78 5.28
CA ASP A 56 -0.13 17.10 4.90
C ASP A 56 0.69 17.77 6.02
N GLN A 57 1.24 18.96 5.73
CA GLN A 57 2.07 19.70 6.69
C GLN A 57 1.30 20.17 7.92
N GLN A 58 -0.03 20.29 7.85
CA GLN A 58 -0.92 20.64 8.95
C GLN A 58 -1.38 19.40 9.77
N GLY A 59 -1.00 18.20 9.36
CA GLY A 59 -1.36 16.96 10.02
C GLY A 59 -2.74 16.41 9.63
N ARG A 60 -3.36 16.96 8.57
CA ARG A 60 -4.57 16.35 7.99
C ARG A 60 -4.18 15.15 7.16
N VAL A 61 -5.03 14.14 7.21
CA VAL A 61 -4.85 12.90 6.46
C VAL A 61 -5.73 12.93 5.22
N TRP A 62 -5.12 13.07 4.07
CA TRP A 62 -5.79 13.04 2.77
C TRP A 62 -5.89 11.60 2.27
N PHE A 63 -6.97 11.28 1.58
CA PHE A 63 -7.18 9.95 1.01
C PHE A 63 -8.16 10.00 -0.18
N VAL A 64 -8.16 8.95 -0.95
CA VAL A 64 -9.14 8.77 -2.04
C VAL A 64 -10.22 7.78 -1.62
N GLY A 65 -11.48 8.09 -1.93
CA GLY A 65 -12.58 7.13 -1.90
C GLY A 65 -12.78 6.56 -3.30
N GLN A 66 -12.02 5.51 -3.63
CA GLN A 66 -11.94 5.02 -5.01
C GLN A 66 -13.32 4.67 -5.59
N MET A 67 -14.09 3.85 -4.90
CA MET A 67 -15.43 3.45 -5.37
C MET A 67 -16.48 4.54 -5.19
N GLY A 68 -16.24 5.49 -4.28
CA GLY A 68 -17.08 6.67 -4.07
C GLY A 68 -16.80 7.82 -5.05
N ASN A 69 -15.71 7.73 -5.83
CA ASN A 69 -15.27 8.74 -6.81
C ASN A 69 -15.09 10.13 -6.19
N TYR A 70 -14.29 10.22 -5.12
CA TYR A 70 -13.99 11.49 -4.43
C TYR A 70 -12.58 11.51 -3.86
N VAL A 71 -12.11 12.70 -3.48
CA VAL A 71 -10.97 12.95 -2.61
C VAL A 71 -11.49 13.47 -1.27
N ALA A 72 -10.87 13.10 -0.17
CA ALA A 72 -11.26 13.59 1.14
C ALA A 72 -10.07 13.82 2.06
N SER A 73 -10.30 14.61 3.12
CA SER A 73 -9.37 14.75 4.23
C SER A 73 -10.05 14.45 5.57
N LEU A 74 -9.24 13.94 6.50
CA LEU A 74 -9.58 13.71 7.90
C LEU A 74 -8.74 14.65 8.76
N ASP A 75 -9.37 15.41 9.67
CA ASP A 75 -8.71 15.99 10.83
C ASP A 75 -8.70 14.96 11.95
N PRO A 76 -7.56 14.30 12.24
CA PRO A 76 -7.53 13.21 13.19
C PRO A 76 -7.71 13.66 14.65
N ALA A 77 -7.47 14.93 14.95
CA ALA A 77 -7.66 15.48 16.28
C ALA A 77 -9.15 15.67 16.61
N ARG A 78 -9.94 16.06 15.61
CA ARG A 78 -11.39 16.31 15.74
C ARG A 78 -12.23 15.11 15.30
N GLY A 79 -11.68 14.22 14.46
CA GLY A 79 -12.42 13.15 13.80
C GLY A 79 -13.33 13.67 12.67
N GLU A 80 -13.06 14.85 12.15
CA GLU A 80 -13.88 15.52 11.14
C GLU A 80 -13.39 15.19 9.74
N PHE A 81 -14.33 14.82 8.85
CA PHE A 81 -14.05 14.56 7.46
C PHE A 81 -14.53 15.72 6.57
N LYS A 82 -13.75 16.04 5.53
CA LYS A 82 -14.16 16.93 4.45
C LYS A 82 -14.00 16.22 3.12
N ARG A 83 -15.07 16.21 2.31
CA ARG A 83 -15.10 15.60 0.98
C ARG A 83 -14.97 16.67 -0.09
N TYR A 84 -14.28 16.31 -1.17
CA TYR A 84 -14.13 17.11 -2.37
C TYR A 84 -14.64 16.30 -3.56
N GLU A 85 -15.58 16.88 -4.29
CA GLU A 85 -16.12 16.26 -5.50
C GLU A 85 -15.10 16.39 -6.63
N ILE A 86 -15.01 15.32 -7.44
CA ILE A 86 -14.13 15.25 -8.60
C ILE A 86 -14.91 14.83 -9.83
N ASP A 87 -14.30 14.94 -11.01
CA ASP A 87 -14.97 14.58 -12.27
C ASP A 87 -15.53 13.15 -12.23
N PRO A 88 -16.76 12.92 -12.70
CA PRO A 88 -17.35 11.59 -12.77
C PRO A 88 -16.48 10.61 -13.56
N GLY A 89 -16.45 9.35 -13.14
CA GLY A 89 -15.72 8.29 -13.81
C GLY A 89 -14.20 8.30 -13.61
N THR A 90 -13.69 9.14 -12.69
CA THR A 90 -12.25 9.21 -12.37
C THR A 90 -11.76 7.98 -11.60
N TYR A 91 -12.52 7.54 -10.59
CA TYR A 91 -12.14 6.43 -9.70
C TYR A 91 -10.70 6.57 -9.20
N PRO A 92 -10.39 7.58 -8.38
CA PRO A 92 -9.04 7.91 -7.99
C PRO A 92 -8.40 6.74 -7.26
N HIS A 93 -7.09 6.46 -7.55
CA HIS A 93 -6.44 5.29 -6.97
C HIS A 93 -5.41 5.67 -5.91
N ASP A 94 -4.54 6.61 -6.21
CA ASP A 94 -3.47 7.06 -5.32
C ASP A 94 -3.51 8.57 -5.14
N LEU A 95 -2.97 9.02 -4.03
CA LEU A 95 -2.93 10.44 -3.66
C LEU A 95 -1.61 10.76 -2.97
N VAL A 96 -1.03 11.90 -3.33
CA VAL A 96 0.11 12.50 -2.65
C VAL A 96 -0.13 14.01 -2.42
N VAL A 97 0.54 14.58 -1.43
CA VAL A 97 0.46 16.03 -1.14
C VAL A 97 1.82 16.67 -1.40
N ASP A 98 1.84 17.73 -2.15
CA ASP A 98 3.07 18.47 -2.45
C ASP A 98 3.51 19.39 -1.28
N ARG A 99 4.69 20.00 -1.43
CA ARG A 99 5.27 20.88 -0.42
C ARG A 99 4.46 22.18 -0.15
N ASN A 100 3.49 22.48 -1.00
CA ASN A 100 2.60 23.64 -0.86
C ASN A 100 1.21 23.24 -0.37
N ASN A 101 1.04 21.98 0.06
CA ASN A 101 -0.22 21.34 0.42
C ASN A 101 -1.23 21.21 -0.74
N GLY A 102 -0.78 21.29 -1.98
CA GLY A 102 -1.57 20.89 -3.13
C GLY A 102 -1.77 19.37 -3.12
N VAL A 103 -2.98 18.93 -3.37
CA VAL A 103 -3.33 17.49 -3.36
C VAL A 103 -3.33 16.96 -4.78
N TRP A 104 -2.58 15.91 -5.02
CA TRP A 104 -2.45 15.31 -6.33
C TRP A 104 -2.97 13.87 -6.30
N PHE A 105 -3.72 13.49 -7.32
CA PHE A 105 -4.26 12.13 -7.39
C PHE A 105 -4.29 11.58 -8.82
N THR A 106 -4.31 10.25 -8.91
CA THR A 106 -4.35 9.53 -10.17
C THR A 106 -5.78 9.17 -10.54
N GLY A 107 -6.23 9.50 -11.77
CA GLY A 107 -7.52 9.10 -12.30
C GLY A 107 -7.46 7.74 -12.96
N ASN A 108 -7.70 6.67 -12.19
CA ASN A 108 -7.40 5.27 -12.54
C ASN A 108 -8.32 4.65 -13.60
N ARG A 109 -9.31 5.39 -14.13
CA ARG A 109 -10.16 4.91 -15.24
C ARG A 109 -10.24 5.85 -16.42
N ASN A 110 -9.66 7.03 -16.29
CA ASN A 110 -9.78 8.07 -17.33
C ASN A 110 -8.44 8.68 -17.76
N GLY A 111 -7.29 8.08 -17.36
CA GLY A 111 -5.97 8.40 -17.90
C GLY A 111 -5.51 9.83 -17.61
N ARG A 112 -5.58 10.26 -16.35
CA ARG A 112 -5.19 11.62 -15.97
C ARG A 112 -4.47 11.68 -14.62
N ILE A 113 -3.65 12.70 -14.44
CA ILE A 113 -3.16 13.16 -13.15
C ILE A 113 -3.90 14.46 -12.83
N VAL A 114 -4.37 14.63 -11.61
CA VAL A 114 -5.16 15.79 -11.22
C VAL A 114 -4.55 16.44 -9.99
N HIS A 115 -4.45 17.76 -10.03
CA HIS A 115 -4.12 18.62 -8.90
C HIS A 115 -5.40 19.27 -8.36
N LEU A 116 -5.64 19.10 -7.07
CA LEU A 116 -6.70 19.78 -6.31
C LEU A 116 -6.05 20.84 -5.43
N ASP A 117 -6.52 22.08 -5.56
CA ASP A 117 -6.26 23.14 -4.59
C ASP A 117 -7.24 23.01 -3.40
N PRO A 118 -6.78 22.64 -2.20
CA PRO A 118 -7.67 22.43 -1.06
C PRO A 118 -8.39 23.68 -0.56
N ALA A 119 -7.84 24.86 -0.81
CA ALA A 119 -8.41 26.13 -0.37
C ALA A 119 -9.61 26.53 -1.21
N THR A 120 -9.54 26.33 -2.52
CA THR A 120 -10.57 26.74 -3.47
C THR A 120 -11.43 25.59 -3.99
N GLY A 121 -10.98 24.35 -3.84
CA GLY A 121 -11.60 23.15 -4.43
C GLY A 121 -11.38 23.04 -5.95
N LYS A 122 -10.56 23.93 -6.55
CA LYS A 122 -10.30 23.91 -7.99
C LYS A 122 -9.44 22.72 -8.40
N LEU A 123 -9.79 22.13 -9.53
CA LEU A 123 -9.06 21.02 -10.16
C LEU A 123 -8.27 21.53 -11.37
N LYS A 124 -7.02 21.07 -11.50
CA LYS A 124 -6.21 21.19 -12.71
C LYS A 124 -5.85 19.80 -13.20
N THR A 125 -6.25 19.48 -14.43
CA THR A 125 -6.11 18.16 -15.02
C THR A 125 -4.96 18.11 -16.03
N PHE A 126 -4.14 17.04 -15.95
CA PHE A 126 -3.08 16.71 -16.90
C PHE A 126 -3.44 15.38 -17.55
N MET A 127 -3.84 15.44 -18.82
CA MET A 127 -4.20 14.22 -19.57
C MET A 127 -2.94 13.45 -19.98
N ILE A 128 -2.93 12.15 -19.78
CA ILE A 128 -1.87 11.30 -20.30
C ILE A 128 -1.98 11.29 -21.83
N PRO A 129 -0.87 11.56 -22.57
CA PRO A 129 -0.94 11.78 -24.02
C PRO A 129 -1.24 10.53 -24.83
N ASP A 130 -1.05 9.34 -24.24
CA ASP A 130 -1.42 8.05 -24.84
C ASP A 130 -2.80 7.61 -24.32
N SER A 131 -3.82 7.60 -25.20
CA SER A 131 -5.20 7.24 -24.84
C SER A 131 -5.38 5.79 -24.42
N THR A 132 -4.38 4.92 -24.65
CA THR A 132 -4.39 3.52 -24.20
C THR A 132 -3.97 3.41 -22.73
N VAL A 133 -3.28 4.42 -22.18
CA VAL A 133 -2.84 4.49 -20.77
C VAL A 133 -3.94 5.15 -19.94
N ARG A 134 -4.87 4.35 -19.46
CA ARG A 134 -6.05 4.85 -18.75
C ARG A 134 -6.02 4.64 -17.24
N ASP A 135 -5.03 3.94 -16.72
CA ASP A 135 -4.99 3.45 -15.34
C ASP A 135 -3.74 3.90 -14.55
N PRO A 136 -3.43 5.22 -14.51
CA PRO A 136 -2.37 5.68 -13.61
C PRO A 136 -2.69 5.23 -12.18
N HIS A 137 -1.67 4.68 -11.51
CA HIS A 137 -1.87 3.88 -10.30
C HIS A 137 -1.19 4.49 -9.09
N THR A 138 0.08 4.24 -8.86
CA THR A 138 0.85 4.79 -7.73
C THR A 138 1.70 5.98 -8.21
N MET A 139 1.76 7.04 -7.41
CA MET A 139 2.45 8.29 -7.74
C MET A 139 3.38 8.73 -6.61
N ILE A 140 4.52 9.32 -6.97
CA ILE A 140 5.49 9.88 -6.02
C ILE A 140 6.18 11.11 -6.62
N PHE A 141 6.45 12.14 -5.79
CA PHE A 141 7.21 13.31 -6.21
C PHE A 141 8.71 13.12 -6.09
N ASP A 142 9.44 13.61 -7.09
CA ASP A 142 10.89 13.77 -6.97
C ASP A 142 11.25 15.10 -6.22
N ALA A 143 12.54 15.28 -5.93
CA ALA A 143 13.03 16.45 -5.20
C ALA A 143 12.77 17.80 -5.93
N ARG A 144 12.53 17.76 -7.24
CA ARG A 144 12.18 18.94 -8.05
C ARG A 144 10.69 19.25 -8.03
N GLY A 145 9.88 18.32 -7.53
CA GLY A 145 8.43 18.42 -7.51
C GLY A 145 7.76 17.91 -8.77
N ASP A 146 8.46 17.13 -9.59
CA ASP A 146 7.88 16.39 -10.70
C ASP A 146 7.31 15.05 -10.21
N ALA A 147 6.21 14.58 -10.79
CA ALA A 147 5.52 13.39 -10.35
C ALA A 147 5.85 12.18 -11.24
N TRP A 148 6.45 11.15 -10.64
CA TRP A 148 6.55 9.83 -11.26
C TRP A 148 5.31 9.00 -10.94
N PHE A 149 4.85 8.18 -11.87
CA PHE A 149 3.69 7.31 -11.65
C PHE A 149 3.81 5.99 -12.42
N THR A 150 3.13 4.97 -11.92
CA THR A 150 2.92 3.70 -12.62
C THR A 150 1.54 3.67 -13.26
N ALA A 151 1.36 2.92 -14.34
CA ALA A 151 0.07 2.54 -14.91
C ALA A 151 0.06 1.03 -15.12
N GLN A 152 -0.63 0.35 -14.22
CA GLN A 152 -0.48 -1.09 -13.99
C GLN A 152 -0.88 -1.94 -15.20
N ASN A 153 -2.09 -1.78 -15.69
CA ASN A 153 -2.60 -2.62 -16.77
C ASN A 153 -2.05 -2.18 -18.13
N ALA A 154 -1.77 -0.90 -18.29
CA ALA A 154 -1.12 -0.37 -19.48
C ALA A 154 0.37 -0.79 -19.58
N GLY A 155 0.99 -1.23 -18.47
CA GLY A 155 2.41 -1.60 -18.45
C GLY A 155 3.33 -0.40 -18.68
N VAL A 156 3.04 0.73 -18.04
CA VAL A 156 3.73 2.00 -18.25
C VAL A 156 4.23 2.58 -16.94
N VAL A 157 5.42 3.17 -16.97
CA VAL A 157 5.90 4.14 -16.00
C VAL A 157 5.88 5.51 -16.66
N GLY A 158 5.39 6.52 -15.99
CA GLY A 158 5.31 7.88 -16.51
C GLY A 158 5.93 8.90 -15.58
N LYS A 159 6.28 10.06 -16.15
CA LYS A 159 6.72 11.23 -15.40
C LYS A 159 5.99 12.48 -15.89
N LEU A 160 5.31 13.18 -15.00
CA LEU A 160 4.74 14.50 -15.22
C LEU A 160 5.75 15.56 -14.77
N THR A 161 6.17 16.43 -15.68
CA THR A 161 6.89 17.66 -15.35
C THR A 161 5.85 18.71 -14.96
N VAL A 162 5.80 19.06 -13.68
CA VAL A 162 4.71 19.88 -13.14
C VAL A 162 4.76 21.32 -13.68
N SER A 163 5.96 21.85 -13.95
CA SER A 163 6.16 23.24 -14.38
C SER A 163 5.55 23.55 -15.75
N ASP A 164 5.59 22.61 -16.70
CA ASP A 164 5.09 22.79 -18.07
C ASP A 164 3.92 21.87 -18.43
N GLY A 165 3.61 20.89 -17.56
CA GLY A 165 2.53 19.93 -17.74
C GLY A 165 2.86 18.80 -18.72
N SER A 166 4.09 18.67 -19.19
CA SER A 166 4.50 17.61 -20.09
C SER A 166 4.55 16.25 -19.39
N ILE A 167 4.13 15.20 -20.09
CA ILE A 167 4.18 13.81 -19.57
C ILE A 167 5.02 12.97 -20.52
N ARG A 168 6.06 12.35 -19.97
CA ARG A 168 6.87 11.35 -20.65
C ARG A 168 6.46 9.96 -20.18
N LEU A 169 6.40 8.99 -21.12
CA LEU A 169 6.00 7.61 -20.86
C LEU A 169 7.10 6.64 -21.25
N TRP A 170 7.25 5.57 -20.45
CA TRP A 170 8.11 4.42 -20.74
C TRP A 170 7.23 3.18 -20.74
N HIS A 171 7.04 2.59 -21.93
CA HIS A 171 6.35 1.32 -22.09
C HIS A 171 7.28 0.18 -21.69
N LEU A 172 6.85 -0.62 -20.74
CA LEU A 172 7.59 -1.76 -20.22
C LEU A 172 7.35 -3.01 -21.08
N PRO A 173 8.18 -4.05 -20.97
CA PRO A 173 7.93 -5.34 -21.60
C PRO A 173 6.52 -5.87 -21.26
N LYS A 174 5.92 -6.58 -22.22
CA LYS A 174 4.57 -7.12 -22.11
C LYS A 174 4.42 -7.96 -20.82
N GLY A 175 3.40 -7.67 -20.05
CA GLY A 175 3.07 -8.39 -18.84
C GLY A 175 3.71 -7.84 -17.56
N ALA A 176 4.54 -6.80 -17.61
CA ALA A 176 5.22 -6.22 -16.43
C ALA A 176 4.26 -5.79 -15.32
N ARG A 177 3.20 -5.05 -15.63
CA ARG A 177 2.21 -4.56 -14.67
C ARG A 177 2.85 -3.81 -13.49
N PRO A 178 3.54 -2.66 -13.74
CA PRO A 178 4.18 -1.89 -12.68
C PRO A 178 3.17 -1.44 -11.63
N TYR A 179 3.52 -1.55 -10.35
CA TYR A 179 2.56 -1.34 -9.25
C TYR A 179 3.02 -0.26 -8.27
N GLY A 180 3.88 -0.57 -7.31
CA GLY A 180 4.50 0.38 -6.40
C GLY A 180 5.70 1.06 -7.04
N ILE A 181 6.05 2.26 -6.55
CA ILE A 181 7.19 3.03 -7.03
C ILE A 181 7.84 3.78 -5.87
N VAL A 182 9.17 3.79 -5.84
CA VAL A 182 9.99 4.58 -4.90
C VAL A 182 11.11 5.28 -5.66
N LEU A 183 11.68 6.33 -5.08
CA LEU A 183 12.79 7.07 -5.67
C LEU A 183 14.03 6.96 -4.78
N ASP A 184 15.20 6.76 -5.39
CA ASP A 184 16.47 6.91 -4.67
C ASP A 184 16.83 8.38 -4.44
N ALA A 185 17.90 8.63 -3.69
CA ALA A 185 18.37 9.98 -3.38
C ALA A 185 18.76 10.80 -4.62
N LYS A 186 18.94 10.17 -5.78
CA LYS A 186 19.23 10.81 -7.07
C LYS A 186 17.97 11.04 -7.90
N GLY A 187 16.78 10.69 -7.38
CA GLY A 187 15.52 10.80 -8.08
C GLY A 187 15.30 9.72 -9.15
N ARG A 188 16.04 8.62 -9.08
CA ARG A 188 15.87 7.46 -9.96
C ARG A 188 14.70 6.62 -9.45
N PRO A 189 13.67 6.33 -10.29
CA PRO A 189 12.56 5.49 -9.91
C PRO A 189 12.96 4.01 -9.89
N TYR A 190 12.49 3.31 -8.85
CA TYR A 190 12.43 1.86 -8.79
C TYR A 190 10.97 1.45 -8.61
N PHE A 191 10.54 0.44 -9.34
CA PHE A 191 9.15 -0.02 -9.32
C PHE A 191 9.10 -1.55 -9.36
N ASP A 192 8.14 -2.10 -8.68
CA ASP A 192 7.86 -3.53 -8.74
C ASP A 192 6.97 -3.86 -9.94
N GLU A 193 7.23 -5.01 -10.54
CA GLU A 193 6.46 -5.53 -11.66
C GLU A 193 5.57 -6.68 -11.18
N PHE A 194 4.38 -6.36 -10.72
CA PHE A 194 3.44 -7.35 -10.18
C PHE A 194 3.04 -8.45 -11.17
N GLY A 195 3.16 -8.20 -12.46
CA GLY A 195 2.88 -9.18 -13.52
C GLY A 195 4.01 -10.16 -13.78
N THR A 196 5.21 -9.86 -13.30
CA THR A 196 6.43 -10.65 -13.48
C THR A 196 7.13 -10.86 -12.13
N ASN A 197 8.29 -11.53 -12.14
CA ASN A 197 9.17 -11.62 -10.98
C ASN A 197 10.35 -10.63 -11.10
N LYS A 198 10.05 -9.35 -11.30
CA LYS A 198 11.10 -8.34 -11.52
C LYS A 198 10.88 -7.06 -10.71
N ILE A 199 11.99 -6.36 -10.48
CA ILE A 199 12.03 -4.95 -10.06
C ILE A 199 12.67 -4.17 -11.19
N GLY A 200 11.96 -3.15 -11.68
CA GLY A 200 12.45 -2.28 -12.75
C GLY A 200 13.01 -0.96 -12.21
N THR A 201 13.89 -0.34 -12.97
CA THR A 201 14.36 1.03 -12.74
C THR A 201 14.59 1.73 -14.08
N ILE A 202 14.36 3.04 -14.11
CA ILE A 202 14.59 3.87 -15.30
C ILE A 202 15.65 4.91 -14.95
N ASP A 203 16.64 5.08 -15.83
CA ASP A 203 17.58 6.17 -15.71
C ASP A 203 16.89 7.49 -16.14
N PRO A 204 16.75 8.49 -15.24
CA PRO A 204 16.00 9.70 -15.57
C PRO A 204 16.62 10.54 -16.68
N ALA A 205 17.95 10.44 -16.86
CA ALA A 205 18.68 11.23 -17.86
C ALA A 205 18.60 10.60 -19.26
N THR A 206 18.81 9.29 -19.35
CA THR A 206 18.86 8.56 -20.63
C THR A 206 17.53 7.93 -21.02
N GLY A 207 16.68 7.63 -20.01
CA GLY A 207 15.46 6.86 -20.18
C GLY A 207 15.70 5.34 -20.29
N ALA A 208 16.91 4.88 -20.05
CA ALA A 208 17.25 3.46 -20.13
C ALA A 208 16.56 2.66 -19.02
N LEU A 209 15.85 1.62 -19.41
CA LEU A 209 15.25 0.63 -18.51
C LEU A 209 16.31 -0.40 -18.10
N LYS A 210 16.36 -0.73 -16.80
CA LYS A 210 17.07 -1.88 -16.26
C LYS A 210 16.11 -2.69 -15.41
N GLU A 211 16.14 -4.01 -15.53
CA GLU A 211 15.32 -4.92 -14.72
C GLU A 211 16.22 -5.85 -13.90
N PHE A 212 15.80 -6.13 -12.66
CA PHE A 212 16.41 -7.12 -11.77
C PHE A 212 15.45 -8.30 -11.65
N THR A 213 15.84 -9.46 -12.15
CA THR A 213 15.04 -10.69 -12.04
C THR A 213 15.16 -11.25 -10.63
N LEU A 214 14.04 -11.48 -9.97
CA LEU A 214 13.96 -12.05 -8.64
C LEU A 214 14.16 -13.59 -8.68
N PRO A 215 14.68 -14.20 -7.60
CA PRO A 215 15.17 -15.60 -7.64
C PRO A 215 14.12 -16.65 -7.97
N ASN A 216 12.86 -16.39 -7.71
CA ASN A 216 11.79 -17.36 -7.91
C ASN A 216 10.78 -16.88 -8.96
N GLU A 217 10.49 -17.68 -9.95
CA GLU A 217 9.57 -17.36 -11.05
C GLU A 217 8.13 -17.08 -10.61
N ARG A 218 7.72 -17.62 -9.44
CA ARG A 218 6.39 -17.38 -8.87
C ARG A 218 6.32 -16.12 -8.02
N THR A 219 7.44 -15.44 -7.77
CA THR A 219 7.44 -14.15 -7.05
C THR A 219 6.57 -13.15 -7.79
N ARG A 220 5.71 -12.46 -7.06
CA ARG A 220 4.89 -11.36 -7.57
C ARG A 220 5.06 -10.18 -6.61
N PRO A 221 6.08 -9.33 -6.85
CA PRO A 221 6.30 -8.16 -6.00
C PRO A 221 5.12 -7.21 -6.18
N ARG A 222 4.50 -6.75 -5.08
CA ARG A 222 3.27 -5.96 -5.17
C ARG A 222 3.38 -4.56 -4.62
N ARG A 223 4.18 -4.33 -3.63
CA ARG A 223 4.57 -3.01 -3.11
C ARG A 223 6.05 -3.01 -2.85
N ILE A 224 6.60 -1.82 -2.81
CA ILE A 224 8.04 -1.59 -2.73
C ILE A 224 8.32 -0.49 -1.71
N ALA A 225 9.41 -0.60 -0.98
CA ALA A 225 9.90 0.40 -0.03
C ALA A 225 11.43 0.54 -0.17
N MET A 226 11.99 1.59 0.38
CA MET A 226 13.43 1.84 0.35
C MET A 226 13.92 2.28 1.73
N THR A 227 15.01 1.71 2.21
CA THR A 227 15.71 2.16 3.40
C THR A 227 16.68 3.31 3.08
N SER A 228 17.15 4.02 4.11
CA SER A 228 17.99 5.23 3.96
C SER A 228 19.34 4.95 3.25
N ASP A 229 19.80 3.70 3.26
CA ASP A 229 21.00 3.22 2.56
C ASP A 229 20.75 2.91 1.06
N GLY A 230 19.54 3.12 0.57
CA GLY A 230 19.16 2.89 -0.82
C GLY A 230 18.85 1.43 -1.18
N VAL A 231 18.71 0.57 -0.17
CA VAL A 231 18.29 -0.82 -0.36
C VAL A 231 16.79 -0.87 -0.63
N ILE A 232 16.41 -1.65 -1.66
CA ILE A 232 15.02 -1.87 -2.05
C ILE A 232 14.45 -3.06 -1.30
N TRP A 233 13.22 -2.89 -0.82
CA TRP A 233 12.44 -3.95 -0.16
C TRP A 233 11.13 -4.16 -0.92
N TYR A 234 10.71 -5.41 -1.09
CA TYR A 234 9.46 -5.76 -1.80
C TYR A 234 8.69 -6.84 -1.07
N GLY A 235 7.37 -6.78 -1.13
CA GLY A 235 6.48 -7.83 -0.63
C GLY A 235 6.19 -8.86 -1.73
N ASP A 236 6.61 -10.12 -1.56
CA ASP A 236 6.20 -11.20 -2.46
C ASP A 236 4.80 -11.68 -2.10
N TYR A 237 3.82 -11.11 -2.77
CA TYR A 237 2.40 -11.33 -2.50
C TYR A 237 1.97 -12.78 -2.64
N THR A 238 2.58 -13.55 -3.52
CA THR A 238 2.14 -14.94 -3.79
C THR A 238 2.83 -15.97 -2.94
N ARG A 239 4.04 -15.70 -2.47
CA ARG A 239 4.85 -16.67 -1.72
C ARG A 239 4.93 -16.37 -0.23
N GLY A 240 4.55 -15.16 0.20
CA GLY A 240 4.64 -14.74 1.61
C GLY A 240 6.07 -14.49 2.06
N TYR A 241 6.83 -13.69 1.30
CA TYR A 241 8.18 -13.28 1.64
C TYR A 241 8.32 -11.74 1.62
N LEU A 242 9.20 -11.25 2.45
CA LEU A 242 9.81 -9.92 2.32
C LEU A 242 11.13 -10.10 1.59
N GLY A 243 11.28 -9.47 0.43
CA GLY A 243 12.50 -9.50 -0.35
C GLY A 243 13.33 -8.23 -0.18
N ARG A 244 14.64 -8.35 -0.31
CA ARG A 244 15.65 -7.30 -0.23
C ARG A 244 16.51 -7.33 -1.48
N LEU A 245 16.66 -6.20 -2.15
CA LEU A 245 17.51 -6.02 -3.34
C LEU A 245 18.51 -4.88 -3.08
N GLU A 246 19.79 -5.15 -3.27
CA GLU A 246 20.83 -4.12 -3.34
C GLU A 246 21.03 -3.69 -4.80
N PRO A 247 20.60 -2.50 -5.21
CA PRO A 247 20.67 -2.10 -6.63
C PRO A 247 22.10 -2.01 -7.19
N ALA A 248 23.08 -1.70 -6.32
CA ALA A 248 24.48 -1.56 -6.73
C ALA A 248 25.12 -2.89 -7.13
N THR A 249 24.78 -3.97 -6.42
CA THR A 249 25.37 -5.31 -6.61
C THR A 249 24.45 -6.27 -7.34
N GLY A 250 23.13 -6.00 -7.29
CA GLY A 250 22.09 -6.93 -7.74
C GLY A 250 21.84 -8.08 -6.74
N LYS A 251 22.44 -8.05 -5.55
CA LYS A 251 22.25 -9.07 -4.54
C LYS A 251 20.82 -9.06 -4.02
N ILE A 252 20.20 -10.24 -3.95
CA ILE A 252 18.83 -10.42 -3.47
C ILE A 252 18.82 -11.39 -2.30
N GLU A 253 18.02 -11.09 -1.29
CA GLU A 253 17.78 -11.95 -0.13
C GLU A 253 16.27 -11.95 0.16
N GLU A 254 15.74 -13.05 0.68
CA GLU A 254 14.32 -13.22 0.98
C GLU A 254 14.14 -13.71 2.43
N PHE A 255 13.15 -13.15 3.13
CA PHE A 255 12.81 -13.48 4.52
C PHE A 255 11.34 -13.91 4.55
N ALA A 256 11.04 -15.06 5.14
CA ALA A 256 9.66 -15.50 5.29
C ALA A 256 8.87 -14.50 6.15
N MET A 257 7.65 -14.19 5.71
CA MET A 257 6.72 -13.40 6.51
C MET A 257 6.30 -14.17 7.77
N PRO A 258 5.93 -13.49 8.88
CA PRO A 258 5.49 -14.15 10.10
C PRO A 258 4.36 -15.17 9.90
N SER A 259 3.39 -14.87 9.03
CA SER A 259 2.29 -15.78 8.68
C SER A 259 2.61 -16.70 7.49
N GLY A 260 3.86 -16.74 7.04
CA GLY A 260 4.31 -17.57 5.93
C GLY A 260 3.53 -17.31 4.63
N ALA A 261 3.24 -18.36 3.88
CA ALA A 261 2.53 -18.25 2.61
C ALA A 261 1.09 -17.71 2.72
N ALA A 262 0.49 -17.75 3.90
CA ALA A 262 -0.83 -17.18 4.15
C ALA A 262 -0.82 -15.65 4.31
N SER A 263 0.34 -15.01 4.41
CA SER A 263 0.47 -13.59 4.74
C SER A 263 -0.08 -12.64 3.68
N LEU A 264 0.07 -12.94 2.39
CA LEU A 264 -0.25 -12.04 1.28
C LEU A 264 0.26 -10.61 1.55
N PRO A 265 1.58 -10.39 1.67
CA PRO A 265 2.16 -9.09 2.03
C PRO A 265 1.78 -8.02 1.00
N TYR A 266 1.20 -6.90 1.47
CA TYR A 266 0.68 -5.90 0.56
C TYR A 266 1.20 -4.49 0.87
N ALA A 267 0.50 -3.69 1.70
CA ALA A 267 0.97 -2.34 2.02
C ALA A 267 2.37 -2.38 2.65
N MET A 268 3.23 -1.44 2.26
CA MET A 268 4.59 -1.33 2.78
C MET A 268 4.94 0.13 3.05
N ALA A 269 5.71 0.38 4.11
CA ALA A 269 6.32 1.66 4.42
C ALA A 269 7.64 1.45 5.17
N THR A 270 8.55 2.41 5.08
CA THR A 270 9.77 2.45 5.89
C THR A 270 9.64 3.54 6.93
N ASP A 271 9.96 3.25 8.18
CA ASP A 271 9.97 4.24 9.25
C ASP A 271 11.34 4.95 9.39
N ASP A 272 11.45 5.85 10.35
CA ASP A 272 12.65 6.65 10.60
C ASP A 272 13.83 5.88 11.25
N GLN A 273 13.65 4.59 11.51
CA GLN A 273 14.69 3.68 12.00
C GLN A 273 15.05 2.61 10.95
N ASP A 274 14.66 2.81 9.70
CA ASP A 274 14.81 1.84 8.61
C ASP A 274 14.15 0.48 8.89
N ARG A 275 13.08 0.45 9.70
CA ARG A 275 12.24 -0.74 9.79
C ARG A 275 11.25 -0.76 8.64
N ILE A 276 11.10 -1.91 8.04
CA ILE A 276 10.15 -2.14 6.95
C ILE A 276 8.85 -2.64 7.57
N TRP A 277 7.82 -1.83 7.48
CA TRP A 277 6.47 -2.20 7.88
C TRP A 277 5.74 -2.82 6.70
N VAL A 278 5.07 -3.95 6.93
CA VAL A 278 4.34 -4.72 5.92
C VAL A 278 2.97 -5.09 6.48
N ALA A 279 1.92 -4.93 5.67
CA ALA A 279 0.60 -5.44 6.01
C ALA A 279 0.46 -6.90 5.53
N GLU A 280 0.23 -7.82 6.46
CA GLU A 280 -0.20 -9.17 6.17
C GLU A 280 -1.71 -9.17 5.96
N THR A 281 -2.15 -9.27 4.71
CA THR A 281 -3.56 -9.10 4.34
C THR A 281 -4.30 -10.42 4.10
N GLY A 282 -3.58 -11.51 4.08
CA GLY A 282 -4.16 -12.86 3.94
C GLY A 282 -4.71 -13.44 5.24
N ILE A 283 -4.45 -12.82 6.37
CA ILE A 283 -4.97 -13.19 7.69
C ILE A 283 -5.99 -12.17 8.18
N GLN A 284 -6.87 -12.59 9.11
CA GLN A 284 -7.90 -11.71 9.67
C GLN A 284 -7.93 -11.78 11.21
N PRO A 285 -7.85 -10.62 11.93
CA PRO A 285 -7.64 -9.28 11.35
C PRO A 285 -6.32 -9.20 10.57
N ASN A 286 -6.18 -8.21 9.67
CA ASN A 286 -4.88 -7.94 9.07
C ASN A 286 -3.85 -7.61 10.14
N ALA A 287 -2.57 -7.82 9.89
CA ALA A 287 -1.50 -7.44 10.81
C ALA A 287 -0.51 -6.50 10.13
N LEU A 288 -0.13 -5.41 10.81
CA LEU A 288 1.05 -4.65 10.44
C LEU A 288 2.24 -5.25 11.19
N VAL A 289 3.24 -5.72 10.44
CA VAL A 289 4.45 -6.34 11.00
C VAL A 289 5.68 -5.53 10.60
N ALA A 290 6.65 -5.40 11.50
CA ALA A 290 7.87 -4.66 11.25
C ALA A 290 9.09 -5.56 11.21
N PHE A 291 9.88 -5.42 10.15
CA PHE A 291 11.18 -6.05 10.00
C PHE A 291 12.27 -5.01 10.22
N ASP A 292 13.18 -5.28 11.13
CA ASP A 292 14.36 -4.45 11.37
C ASP A 292 15.50 -4.82 10.42
N ALA A 293 15.86 -3.89 9.55
CA ALA A 293 16.85 -4.11 8.49
C ALA A 293 18.25 -4.43 9.02
N LYS A 294 18.63 -3.93 10.24
CA LYS A 294 19.93 -4.14 10.82
C LYS A 294 20.07 -5.51 11.47
N SER A 295 19.12 -5.84 12.36
CA SER A 295 19.12 -7.14 13.06
C SER A 295 18.60 -8.29 12.20
N ARG A 296 17.96 -7.97 11.08
CA ARG A 296 17.30 -8.93 10.16
C ARG A 296 16.26 -9.80 10.86
N ARG A 297 15.42 -9.18 11.68
CA ARG A 297 14.41 -9.86 12.49
C ARG A 297 13.08 -9.11 12.42
N TRP A 298 12.00 -9.86 12.57
CA TRP A 298 10.69 -9.32 12.84
C TRP A 298 10.66 -8.81 14.27
N VAL A 299 10.32 -7.52 14.48
CA VAL A 299 10.48 -6.83 15.77
C VAL A 299 9.18 -6.25 16.32
N ALA A 300 8.12 -6.16 15.51
CA ALA A 300 6.82 -5.70 15.98
C ALA A 300 5.69 -6.33 15.18
N SER A 301 4.52 -6.41 15.81
CA SER A 301 3.26 -6.80 15.17
C SER A 301 2.09 -6.11 15.87
N VAL A 302 1.10 -5.66 15.09
CA VAL A 302 -0.17 -5.13 15.61
C VAL A 302 -1.31 -5.54 14.68
N PRO A 303 -2.42 -6.09 15.22
CA PRO A 303 -3.61 -6.35 14.43
C PRO A 303 -4.32 -5.05 14.05
N VAL A 304 -4.89 -4.98 12.85
CA VAL A 304 -5.65 -3.83 12.34
C VAL A 304 -6.96 -4.29 11.70
N GLY A 305 -8.02 -3.51 11.93
CA GLY A 305 -9.36 -3.85 11.49
C GLY A 305 -10.03 -4.91 12.38
N GLU A 306 -11.25 -5.25 12.01
CA GLU A 306 -12.07 -6.27 12.66
C GLU A 306 -11.78 -7.67 12.07
N ARG A 307 -12.28 -8.73 12.73
CA ARG A 307 -12.25 -10.12 12.22
C ARG A 307 -13.28 -10.34 11.10
N ALA A 308 -13.24 -9.49 10.10
CA ALA A 308 -14.08 -9.55 8.90
C ALA A 308 -13.19 -9.33 7.69
N PRO A 309 -13.63 -9.66 6.47
CA PRO A 309 -12.83 -9.41 5.28
C PRO A 309 -12.32 -7.98 5.24
N ASN A 310 -11.01 -7.83 5.18
CA ASN A 310 -10.31 -6.56 5.17
C ASN A 310 -9.05 -6.65 4.31
N THR A 311 -8.63 -5.52 3.76
CA THR A 311 -7.35 -5.40 3.06
C THR A 311 -6.78 -4.01 3.27
N VAL A 312 -5.61 -3.92 3.91
CA VAL A 312 -4.79 -2.71 3.95
C VAL A 312 -3.91 -2.68 2.70
N ARG A 313 -4.23 -1.80 1.74
CA ARG A 313 -3.62 -1.80 0.39
C ARG A 313 -2.42 -0.90 0.24
N HIS A 314 -2.38 0.16 1.03
CA HIS A 314 -1.29 1.13 1.07
C HIS A 314 -1.18 1.72 2.47
N MET A 315 0.02 2.13 2.83
CA MET A 315 0.28 2.87 4.07
C MET A 315 1.47 3.82 3.88
N VAL A 316 1.48 4.88 4.66
CA VAL A 316 2.58 5.84 4.72
C VAL A 316 3.02 6.03 6.16
N PHE A 317 4.30 6.34 6.36
CA PHE A 317 4.83 6.71 7.66
C PHE A 317 4.93 8.23 7.78
N ASP A 318 4.19 8.79 8.72
CA ASP A 318 4.32 10.20 9.10
C ASP A 318 5.45 10.37 10.12
N ARG A 319 6.55 10.98 9.67
CA ARG A 319 7.74 11.21 10.53
C ARG A 319 7.46 12.16 11.70
N LYS A 320 6.52 13.11 11.52
CA LYS A 320 6.23 14.14 12.53
C LYS A 320 5.53 13.56 13.76
N THR A 321 4.55 12.68 13.54
CA THR A 321 3.77 12.04 14.61
C THR A 321 4.23 10.63 14.93
N ARG A 322 5.13 10.05 14.11
CA ARG A 322 5.59 8.66 14.15
C ARG A 322 4.42 7.68 14.09
N GLN A 323 3.53 7.90 13.16
CA GLN A 323 2.39 7.04 12.90
C GLN A 323 2.44 6.48 11.47
N LEU A 324 2.07 5.22 11.34
CA LEU A 324 1.66 4.64 10.06
C LEU A 324 0.20 5.01 9.83
N TRP A 325 -0.11 5.53 8.66
CA TRP A 325 -1.47 5.79 8.22
C TRP A 325 -1.85 4.85 7.10
N PHE A 326 -3.05 4.29 7.14
CA PHE A 326 -3.52 3.31 6.16
C PHE A 326 -5.02 3.46 5.88
N GLY A 327 -5.43 3.05 4.67
CA GLY A 327 -6.83 2.87 4.31
C GLY A 327 -7.22 1.40 4.44
N SER A 328 -8.48 1.14 4.78
CA SER A 328 -9.04 -0.18 5.05
C SER A 328 -10.28 -0.45 4.22
N ASP A 329 -10.40 -1.64 3.64
CA ASP A 329 -11.62 -2.08 2.92
C ASP A 329 -12.86 -2.13 3.83
N GLN A 330 -12.68 -2.05 5.15
CA GLN A 330 -13.77 -1.89 6.13
C GLN A 330 -14.29 -0.45 6.21
N ASN A 331 -14.03 0.35 5.18
CA ASN A 331 -14.45 1.74 5.05
C ASN A 331 -13.93 2.65 6.19
N ALA A 332 -12.65 2.51 6.51
CA ALA A 332 -12.00 3.29 7.56
C ALA A 332 -10.63 3.82 7.11
N ILE A 333 -10.21 4.93 7.73
CA ILE A 333 -8.83 5.39 7.76
C ILE A 333 -8.26 5.04 9.12
N GLY A 334 -7.13 4.38 9.16
CA GLY A 334 -6.47 3.95 10.39
C GLY A 334 -5.10 4.56 10.58
N SER A 335 -4.68 4.63 11.84
CA SER A 335 -3.30 4.91 12.22
C SER A 335 -2.77 3.90 13.23
N ALA A 336 -1.47 3.60 13.15
CA ALA A 336 -0.76 2.81 14.14
C ALA A 336 0.48 3.57 14.63
N LYS A 337 0.62 3.71 15.96
CA LYS A 337 1.82 4.32 16.55
C LYS A 337 3.03 3.42 16.33
N VAL A 338 4.10 3.98 15.80
CA VAL A 338 5.37 3.26 15.64
C VAL A 338 6.20 3.40 16.93
N PRO A 339 6.68 2.29 17.52
CA PRO A 339 7.51 2.34 18.73
C PRO A 339 8.74 3.22 18.52
N GLY A 340 9.06 4.06 19.50
CA GLY A 340 10.29 4.85 19.53
C GLY A 340 11.55 3.97 19.50
N PRO A 341 12.75 4.55 19.34
CA PRO A 341 13.98 3.82 19.61
C PRO A 341 13.89 3.28 21.04
N PRO A 342 14.48 2.09 21.32
CA PRO A 342 14.59 1.61 22.68
C PRO A 342 15.24 2.72 23.51
N VAL A 343 14.59 3.07 24.64
CA VAL A 343 15.22 3.95 25.62
C VAL A 343 16.46 3.19 26.12
N VAL A 344 17.62 3.59 25.65
CA VAL A 344 18.87 3.04 26.17
C VAL A 344 18.98 3.53 27.62
N PRO A 345 19.01 2.64 28.62
CA PRO A 345 19.07 3.01 30.02
C PRO A 345 20.38 3.75 30.34
#